data_d8c1fd13bbd72ff4925dd3cd4c24e560
#
_entry.id   d8c1fd13bbd72ff4925dd3cd4c24e560
#
_cell.length_a   1.000
_cell.length_b   1.000
_cell.length_c   1.000
_cell.angle_alpha   90.00
_cell.angle_beta   90.00
_cell.angle_gamma   90.00
#
_symmetry.space_group_name_H-M   'P 1'
#
loop_
_entity.id
_entity.type
_entity.pdbx_description
1 polymer ?
#
loop_
_entity_poly.entity_id
_entity_poly.type
_entity_poly.pdbx_seq_one_letter_code
_entity_poly.pdbx_strand_id
1 'polypeptide(L)'
;MFLLALTAGLRQCELIALKWSDLDTKERTLTITEKRSVERRELVEYEGGTRIVSLTPEAVELLRLEHAKHPRSPLMFMHPATQRPYSPQMVRRLHNEIIQEAGLDHIRFADLRHTCAVLSLKNGMDTKEVSQMLGHFRTAMTRQNYAPYLASPATKDENTSAEASQEELRQAADILNNLLNF
;
A
#
# COMPACT_ATOMS: atom_id res chain seq x y z
N MET A 1 1.27 7.20 -2.67
CA MET A 1 1.09 6.73 -1.28
C MET A 1 -0.02 5.68 -1.15
N PHE A 2 -1.27 5.99 -1.49
CA PHE A 2 -2.43 5.08 -1.33
C PHE A 2 -2.30 3.80 -2.16
N LEU A 3 -1.80 3.91 -3.40
CA LEU A 3 -1.52 2.75 -4.25
C LEU A 3 -0.59 1.74 -3.56
N LEU A 4 0.49 2.20 -2.91
CA LEU A 4 1.40 1.31 -2.19
C LEU A 4 0.74 0.64 -0.96
N ALA A 5 -0.20 1.31 -0.31
CA ALA A 5 -0.99 0.68 0.75
C ALA A 5 -1.85 -0.46 0.20
N LEU A 6 -2.45 -0.25 -0.98
CA LEU A 6 -3.35 -1.21 -1.63
C LEU A 6 -2.61 -2.36 -2.32
N THR A 7 -1.47 -2.09 -2.97
CA THR A 7 -0.77 -3.10 -3.81
C THR A 7 0.37 -3.82 -3.09
N ALA A 8 1.02 -3.15 -2.13
CA ALA A 8 2.14 -3.70 -1.37
C ALA A 8 1.86 -3.86 0.13
N GLY A 9 0.65 -3.51 0.56
CA GLY A 9 0.19 -3.72 1.93
C GLY A 9 0.96 -2.95 3.00
N LEU A 10 1.54 -1.79 2.68
CA LEU A 10 2.32 -1.00 3.62
C LEU A 10 1.43 -0.35 4.69
N ARG A 11 1.98 -0.24 5.91
CA ARG A 11 1.33 0.51 6.99
C ARG A 11 1.50 2.02 6.77
N GLN A 12 0.56 2.81 7.26
CA GLN A 12 0.62 4.28 7.17
C GLN A 12 1.93 4.86 7.70
N CYS A 13 2.42 4.36 8.85
CA CYS A 13 3.66 4.83 9.45
C CYS A 13 4.91 4.46 8.64
N GLU A 14 4.88 3.34 7.92
CA GLU A 14 5.94 2.93 6.99
C GLU A 14 5.95 3.84 5.77
N LEU A 15 4.78 4.06 5.14
CA LEU A 15 4.63 4.94 3.97
C LEU A 15 5.18 6.35 4.22
N ILE A 16 4.90 6.93 5.40
CA ILE A 16 5.38 8.28 5.75
C ILE A 16 6.90 8.30 5.95
N ALA A 17 7.52 7.16 6.26
CA ALA A 17 8.95 7.02 6.50
C ALA A 17 9.78 6.72 5.24
N LEU A 18 9.14 6.31 4.13
CA LEU A 18 9.83 5.87 2.93
C LEU A 18 10.78 6.93 2.37
N LYS A 19 11.97 6.47 2.02
CA LYS A 19 13.02 7.25 1.36
C LYS A 19 13.20 6.79 -0.09
N TRP A 20 13.71 7.67 -0.94
CA TRP A 20 14.06 7.30 -2.31
C TRP A 20 15.18 6.25 -2.38
N SER A 21 16.05 6.21 -1.37
CA SER A 21 17.09 5.18 -1.24
C SER A 21 16.53 3.78 -0.99
N ASP A 22 15.27 3.65 -0.58
CA ASP A 22 14.63 2.37 -0.29
C ASP A 22 14.08 1.70 -1.57
N LEU A 23 14.03 2.45 -2.69
CA LEU A 23 13.48 2.00 -3.97
C LEU A 23 14.58 1.50 -4.90
N ASP A 24 14.47 0.25 -5.31
CA ASP A 24 15.20 -0.28 -6.47
C ASP A 24 14.27 -0.31 -7.69
N THR A 25 14.52 0.62 -8.62
CA THR A 25 13.70 0.73 -9.83
C THR A 25 14.00 -0.34 -10.86
N LYS A 26 15.18 -0.99 -10.82
CA LYS A 26 15.56 -2.07 -11.73
C LYS A 26 14.89 -3.37 -11.34
N GLU A 27 15.04 -3.74 -10.07
CA GLU A 27 14.42 -4.92 -9.49
C GLU A 27 12.93 -4.70 -9.15
N ARG A 28 12.45 -3.46 -9.24
CA ARG A 28 11.09 -3.07 -8.87
C ARG A 28 10.72 -3.51 -7.45
N THR A 29 11.62 -3.23 -6.52
CA THR A 29 11.47 -3.58 -5.12
C THR A 29 11.55 -2.36 -4.23
N LEU A 30 10.91 -2.47 -3.07
CA LEU A 30 10.94 -1.45 -2.03
C LEU A 30 11.35 -2.11 -0.71
N THR A 31 12.42 -1.60 -0.11
CA THR A 31 12.94 -2.08 1.16
C THR A 31 12.32 -1.30 2.31
N ILE A 32 11.68 -1.98 3.25
CA ILE A 32 11.01 -1.37 4.40
C ILE A 32 11.86 -1.61 5.64
N THR A 33 12.55 -0.56 6.08
CA THR A 33 13.45 -0.61 7.25
C THR A 33 12.95 0.24 8.42
N GLU A 34 12.22 1.31 8.12
CA GLU A 34 11.85 2.32 9.10
C GLU A 34 10.32 2.55 9.14
N LYS A 35 9.85 3.02 10.26
CA LYS A 35 8.49 3.56 10.45
C LYS A 35 8.58 4.92 11.14
N ARG A 36 7.61 5.79 10.89
CA ARG A 36 7.50 7.02 11.66
C ARG A 36 6.78 6.76 12.98
N SER A 37 7.47 6.98 14.09
CA SER A 37 6.86 6.92 15.42
C SER A 37 5.83 8.05 15.58
N VAL A 38 4.62 7.70 16.01
CA VAL A 38 3.56 8.67 16.31
C VAL A 38 3.89 9.46 17.58
N GLU A 39 4.45 8.79 18.57
CA GLU A 39 4.78 9.37 19.88
C GLU A 39 5.98 10.32 19.79
N ARG A 40 7.07 9.87 19.18
CA ARG A 40 8.32 10.63 19.08
C ARG A 40 8.38 11.57 17.90
N ARG A 41 7.48 11.44 16.90
CA ARG A 41 7.47 12.17 15.63
C ARG A 41 8.78 12.05 14.83
N GLU A 42 9.55 11.02 15.06
CA GLU A 42 10.83 10.71 14.42
C GLU A 42 10.79 9.37 13.68
N LEU A 43 11.78 9.14 12.82
CA LEU A 43 11.97 7.85 12.17
C LEU A 43 12.59 6.87 13.18
N VAL A 44 12.06 5.68 13.24
CA VAL A 44 12.56 4.59 14.07
C VAL A 44 12.66 3.32 13.23
N GLU A 45 13.66 2.50 13.49
CA GLU A 45 13.79 1.20 12.85
C GLU A 45 12.58 0.31 13.17
N TYR A 46 12.25 -0.55 12.24
CA TYR A 46 11.14 -1.47 12.40
C TYR A 46 11.57 -2.66 13.24
N GLU A 47 10.97 -2.86 14.40
CA GLU A 47 11.30 -3.96 15.33
C GLU A 47 11.12 -5.36 14.71
N GLY A 48 10.30 -5.47 13.68
CA GLY A 48 10.06 -6.68 12.89
C GLY A 48 11.15 -7.01 11.87
N GLY A 49 12.22 -6.21 11.81
CA GLY A 49 13.30 -6.35 10.83
C GLY A 49 12.96 -5.76 9.45
N THR A 50 13.96 -5.77 8.60
CA THR A 50 13.84 -5.31 7.21
C THR A 50 13.05 -6.32 6.39
N ARG A 51 12.14 -5.83 5.53
CA ARG A 51 11.50 -6.64 4.50
C ARG A 51 11.52 -5.96 3.15
N ILE A 52 11.48 -6.78 2.11
CA ILE A 52 11.42 -6.33 0.72
C ILE A 52 10.03 -6.65 0.16
N VAL A 53 9.42 -5.71 -0.51
CA VAL A 53 8.15 -5.89 -1.22
C VAL A 53 8.35 -5.60 -2.69
N SER A 54 7.74 -6.42 -3.55
CA SER A 54 7.75 -6.21 -5.00
C SER A 54 6.72 -5.15 -5.38
N LEU A 55 7.05 -4.36 -6.40
CA LEU A 55 6.20 -3.33 -6.95
C LEU A 55 5.77 -3.69 -8.37
N THR A 56 4.57 -3.28 -8.74
CA THR A 56 4.14 -3.34 -10.13
C THR A 56 4.87 -2.29 -10.98
N PRO A 57 5.00 -2.49 -12.31
CA PRO A 57 5.61 -1.50 -13.20
C PRO A 57 4.95 -0.12 -13.08
N GLU A 58 3.63 -0.09 -12.95
CA GLU A 58 2.83 1.12 -12.82
C GLU A 58 3.15 1.86 -11.52
N ALA A 59 3.32 1.12 -10.41
CA ALA A 59 3.70 1.71 -9.12
C ALA A 59 5.09 2.36 -9.20
N VAL A 60 6.04 1.73 -9.88
CA VAL A 60 7.39 2.30 -10.09
C VAL A 60 7.32 3.57 -10.92
N GLU A 61 6.53 3.57 -12.00
CA GLU A 61 6.39 4.75 -12.86
C GLU A 61 5.76 5.93 -12.11
N LEU A 62 4.69 5.69 -11.35
CA LEU A 62 4.08 6.71 -10.49
C LEU A 62 5.06 7.26 -9.45
N LEU A 63 5.92 6.41 -8.87
CA LEU A 63 6.96 6.85 -7.96
C LEU A 63 8.03 7.70 -8.67
N ARG A 64 8.38 7.39 -9.91
CA ARG A 64 9.29 8.23 -10.71
C ARG A 64 8.70 9.61 -10.97
N LEU A 65 7.41 9.68 -11.34
CA LEU A 65 6.69 10.95 -11.51
C LEU A 65 6.63 11.74 -10.20
N GLU A 66 6.41 11.07 -9.08
CA GLU A 66 6.42 11.71 -7.76
C GLU A 66 7.80 12.27 -7.38
N HIS A 67 8.86 11.51 -7.69
CA HIS A 67 10.24 11.97 -7.46
C HIS A 67 10.56 13.26 -8.24
N ALA A 68 10.06 13.37 -9.46
CA ALA A 68 10.27 14.55 -10.29
C ALA A 68 9.68 15.84 -9.66
N LYS A 69 8.62 15.73 -8.85
CA LYS A 69 8.03 16.87 -8.13
C LYS A 69 8.92 17.35 -6.97
N HIS A 70 9.68 16.45 -6.35
CA HIS A 70 10.49 16.72 -5.15
C HIS A 70 11.90 16.10 -5.22
N PRO A 71 12.73 16.43 -6.25
CA PRO A 71 13.97 15.69 -6.53
C PRO A 71 15.05 15.86 -5.45
N ARG A 72 14.93 16.86 -4.57
CA ARG A 72 15.88 17.10 -3.48
C ARG A 72 15.45 16.51 -2.14
N SER A 73 14.23 16.01 -2.05
CA SER A 73 13.73 15.40 -0.81
C SER A 73 14.30 14.00 -0.63
N PRO A 74 14.84 13.63 0.53
CA PRO A 74 15.18 12.25 0.81
C PRO A 74 13.97 11.36 1.00
N LEU A 75 12.81 11.92 1.43
CA LEU A 75 11.57 11.20 1.65
C LEU A 75 10.73 11.18 0.38
N MET A 76 10.03 10.07 0.14
CA MET A 76 9.16 9.90 -1.03
C MET A 76 7.92 10.79 -0.97
N PHE A 77 7.33 10.94 0.22
CA PHE A 77 6.06 11.63 0.38
C PHE A 77 6.18 12.84 1.28
N MET A 78 6.16 14.01 0.65
CA MET A 78 6.27 15.31 1.30
C MET A 78 5.03 16.14 1.02
N HIS A 79 4.59 16.90 2.02
CA HIS A 79 3.49 17.84 1.83
C HIS A 79 3.94 18.99 0.90
N PRO A 80 3.27 19.23 -0.24
CA PRO A 80 3.79 20.15 -1.27
C PRO A 80 3.98 21.58 -0.78
N ALA A 81 3.06 22.11 0.04
CA ALA A 81 3.14 23.48 0.51
C ALA A 81 4.12 23.68 1.68
N THR A 82 4.26 22.68 2.58
CA THR A 82 5.09 22.83 3.78
C THR A 82 6.47 22.23 3.67
N GLN A 83 6.70 21.41 2.64
CA GLN A 83 7.93 20.62 2.44
C GLN A 83 8.30 19.79 3.69
N ARG A 84 7.30 19.36 4.43
CA ARG A 84 7.46 18.50 5.62
C ARG A 84 6.83 17.13 5.38
N PRO A 85 7.30 16.08 6.06
CA PRO A 85 6.65 14.79 6.01
C PRO A 85 5.17 14.88 6.38
N TYR A 86 4.32 14.10 5.72
CA TYR A 86 2.92 14.01 6.10
C TYR A 86 2.75 13.56 7.55
N SER A 87 1.79 14.15 8.26
CA SER A 87 1.35 13.60 9.54
C SER A 87 0.36 12.44 9.31
N PRO A 88 0.25 11.48 10.24
CA PRO A 88 -0.76 10.41 10.13
C PRO A 88 -2.19 10.94 10.02
N GLN A 89 -2.50 12.05 10.67
CA GLN A 89 -3.81 12.70 10.56
C GLN A 89 -4.07 13.25 9.15
N MET A 90 -3.07 13.89 8.56
CA MET A 90 -3.18 14.43 7.21
C MET A 90 -3.40 13.32 6.18
N VAL A 91 -2.67 12.20 6.30
CA VAL A 91 -2.86 11.06 5.38
C VAL A 91 -4.28 10.51 5.49
N ARG A 92 -4.82 10.36 6.70
CA ARG A 92 -6.22 9.89 6.88
C ARG A 92 -7.23 10.89 6.32
N ARG A 93 -6.99 12.19 6.51
CA ARG A 93 -7.85 13.24 5.95
C ARG A 93 -7.87 13.17 4.42
N LEU A 94 -6.71 13.13 3.78
CA LEU A 94 -6.61 13.01 2.32
C LEU A 94 -7.27 11.73 1.80
N HIS A 95 -7.10 10.62 2.50
CA HIS A 95 -7.78 9.37 2.16
C HIS A 95 -9.30 9.52 2.20
N ASN A 96 -9.85 10.13 3.26
CA ASN A 96 -11.28 10.35 3.38
C ASN A 96 -11.81 11.31 2.28
N GLU A 97 -11.07 12.36 1.96
CA GLU A 97 -11.40 13.28 0.86
C GLU A 97 -11.49 12.51 -0.48
N ILE A 98 -10.49 11.67 -0.79
CA ILE A 98 -10.47 10.84 -2.01
C ILE A 98 -11.67 9.89 -2.06
N ILE A 99 -11.96 9.17 -0.97
CA ILE A 99 -13.10 8.24 -0.90
C ILE A 99 -14.42 8.98 -1.10
N GLN A 100 -14.59 10.14 -0.49
CA GLN A 100 -15.78 10.97 -0.62
C GLN A 100 -15.94 11.52 -2.05
N GLU A 101 -14.87 12.04 -2.66
CA GLU A 101 -14.86 12.54 -4.03
C GLU A 101 -15.16 11.44 -5.06
N ALA A 102 -14.70 10.22 -4.79
CA ALA A 102 -14.99 9.05 -5.61
C ALA A 102 -16.42 8.50 -5.41
N GLY A 103 -17.20 9.03 -4.47
CA GLY A 103 -18.55 8.54 -4.16
C GLY A 103 -18.58 7.12 -3.59
N LEU A 104 -17.47 6.67 -2.98
CA LEU A 104 -17.34 5.34 -2.41
C LEU A 104 -17.78 5.33 -0.94
N ASP A 105 -18.21 4.15 -0.48
CA ASP A 105 -18.49 3.93 0.93
C ASP A 105 -17.23 4.15 1.77
N HIS A 106 -17.42 4.70 2.98
CA HIS A 106 -16.31 4.99 3.87
C HIS A 106 -15.57 3.71 4.28
N ILE A 107 -14.28 3.66 3.95
CA ILE A 107 -13.33 2.66 4.43
C ILE A 107 -12.19 3.36 5.19
N ARG A 108 -11.60 2.67 6.16
CA ARG A 108 -10.44 3.20 6.88
C ARG A 108 -9.17 3.03 6.04
N PHE A 109 -8.21 3.91 6.21
CA PHE A 109 -6.89 3.76 5.54
C PHE A 109 -6.27 2.37 5.77
N ALA A 110 -6.42 1.78 6.95
CA ALA A 110 -5.90 0.45 7.26
C ALA A 110 -6.55 -0.66 6.43
N ASP A 111 -7.77 -0.44 5.94
CA ASP A 111 -8.52 -1.42 5.16
C ASP A 111 -7.92 -1.61 3.76
N LEU A 112 -7.16 -0.62 3.23
CA LEU A 112 -6.38 -0.79 2.00
C LEU A 112 -5.38 -1.95 2.12
N ARG A 113 -4.69 -2.03 3.25
CA ARG A 113 -3.77 -3.14 3.53
C ARG A 113 -4.51 -4.46 3.75
N HIS A 114 -5.69 -4.45 4.38
CA HIS A 114 -6.54 -5.63 4.50
C HIS A 114 -6.97 -6.13 3.12
N THR A 115 -7.38 -5.23 2.26
CA THR A 115 -7.74 -5.54 0.86
C THR A 115 -6.56 -6.17 0.13
N CYS A 116 -5.36 -5.59 0.23
CA CYS A 116 -4.14 -6.18 -0.34
C CYS A 116 -3.95 -7.63 0.11
N ALA A 117 -4.05 -7.90 1.42
CA ALA A 117 -3.86 -9.24 1.97
C ALA A 117 -4.92 -10.23 1.47
N VAL A 118 -6.18 -9.84 1.48
CA VAL A 118 -7.29 -10.70 1.02
C VAL A 118 -7.15 -11.03 -0.46
N LEU A 119 -6.85 -10.03 -1.30
CA LEU A 119 -6.66 -10.22 -2.74
C LEU A 119 -5.45 -11.11 -3.03
N SER A 120 -4.33 -10.92 -2.33
CA SER A 120 -3.14 -11.77 -2.47
C SER A 120 -3.44 -13.23 -2.15
N LEU A 121 -4.17 -13.49 -1.06
CA LEU A 121 -4.57 -14.83 -0.68
C LEU A 121 -5.58 -15.44 -1.66
N LYS A 122 -6.57 -14.68 -2.14
CA LYS A 122 -7.54 -15.12 -3.15
C LYS A 122 -6.88 -15.44 -4.50
N ASN A 123 -5.81 -14.71 -4.83
CA ASN A 123 -5.00 -14.97 -6.03
C ASN A 123 -3.97 -16.11 -5.85
N GLY A 124 -4.07 -16.87 -4.76
CA GLY A 124 -3.29 -18.09 -4.56
C GLY A 124 -1.93 -17.88 -3.89
N MET A 125 -1.61 -16.67 -3.43
CA MET A 125 -0.39 -16.44 -2.66
C MET A 125 -0.46 -17.19 -1.32
N ASP A 126 0.62 -17.88 -0.94
CA ASP A 126 0.64 -18.61 0.33
C ASP A 126 0.55 -17.68 1.55
N THR A 127 -0.11 -18.16 2.61
CA THR A 127 -0.27 -17.40 3.86
C THR A 127 1.05 -16.94 4.47
N LYS A 128 2.13 -17.73 4.30
CA LYS A 128 3.47 -17.38 4.77
C LYS A 128 4.05 -16.22 3.94
N GLU A 129 3.88 -16.26 2.63
CA GLU A 129 4.33 -15.19 1.74
C GLU A 129 3.60 -13.88 2.01
N VAL A 130 2.26 -13.93 2.17
CA VAL A 130 1.46 -12.76 2.57
C VAL A 130 1.90 -12.24 3.93
N SER A 131 2.18 -13.12 4.89
CA SER A 131 2.69 -12.73 6.22
C SER A 131 4.04 -11.99 6.12
N GLN A 132 4.95 -12.47 5.27
CA GLN A 132 6.24 -11.83 5.03
C GLN A 132 6.08 -10.48 4.33
N MET A 133 5.29 -10.41 3.26
CA MET A 133 4.97 -9.17 2.54
C MET A 133 4.42 -8.11 3.50
N LEU A 134 3.48 -8.49 4.34
CA LEU A 134 2.88 -7.60 5.33
C LEU A 134 3.82 -7.26 6.50
N GLY A 135 4.88 -8.04 6.75
CA GLY A 135 5.73 -7.88 7.93
C GLY A 135 4.97 -8.19 9.22
N HIS A 136 4.25 -9.30 9.25
CA HIS A 136 3.68 -9.84 10.48
C HIS A 136 4.75 -10.66 11.23
N PHE A 137 4.88 -10.41 12.52
CA PHE A 137 5.83 -11.13 13.36
C PHE A 137 5.57 -12.64 13.41
N ARG A 138 4.29 -13.05 13.28
CA ARG A 138 3.86 -14.47 13.26
C ARG A 138 2.88 -14.70 12.13
N THR A 139 3.08 -15.76 11.36
CA THR A 139 2.15 -16.19 10.30
C THR A 139 0.75 -16.49 10.83
N ALA A 140 0.63 -16.92 12.10
CA ALA A 140 -0.64 -17.12 12.76
C ALA A 140 -1.53 -15.86 12.77
N MET A 141 -0.94 -14.65 12.84
CA MET A 141 -1.69 -13.39 12.75
C MET A 141 -2.37 -13.23 11.38
N THR A 142 -1.66 -13.57 10.30
CA THR A 142 -2.24 -13.53 8.94
C THR A 142 -3.39 -14.52 8.84
N ARG A 143 -3.20 -15.75 9.28
CA ARG A 143 -4.24 -16.77 9.26
C ARG A 143 -5.46 -16.36 10.09
N GLN A 144 -5.25 -15.90 11.30
CA GLN A 144 -6.35 -15.50 12.19
C GLN A 144 -7.15 -14.32 11.64
N ASN A 145 -6.46 -13.32 11.07
CA ASN A 145 -7.12 -12.11 10.58
C ASN A 145 -7.84 -12.32 9.25
N TYR A 146 -7.37 -13.25 8.40
CA TYR A 146 -7.86 -13.39 7.02
C TYR A 146 -8.56 -14.73 6.74
N ALA A 147 -8.49 -15.74 7.62
CA ALA A 147 -9.21 -17.01 7.46
C ALA A 147 -10.72 -16.85 7.15
N PRO A 148 -11.45 -15.92 7.79
CA PRO A 148 -12.88 -15.73 7.48
C PRO A 148 -13.15 -15.35 6.01
N TYR A 149 -12.23 -14.65 5.38
CA TYR A 149 -12.36 -14.21 3.97
C TYR A 149 -11.98 -15.30 2.96
N LEU A 150 -11.29 -16.36 3.42
CA LEU A 150 -10.93 -17.53 2.59
C LEU A 150 -11.98 -18.64 2.70
N ALA A 151 -12.74 -18.68 3.78
CA ALA A 151 -13.76 -19.70 4.04
C ALA A 151 -15.11 -19.44 3.33
N SER A 152 -15.31 -18.28 2.72
CA SER A 152 -16.47 -18.06 1.85
C SER A 152 -16.31 -18.93 0.61
N PRO A 153 -17.25 -19.86 0.31
CA PRO A 153 -17.22 -20.58 -0.93
C PRO A 153 -17.36 -19.59 -2.07
N ALA A 154 -16.25 -19.26 -2.72
CA ALA A 154 -16.32 -18.70 -4.06
C ALA A 154 -17.05 -19.78 -4.88
N THR A 155 -18.25 -19.45 -5.36
CA THR A 155 -18.90 -20.19 -6.43
C THR A 155 -17.84 -20.43 -7.48
N LYS A 156 -17.56 -21.71 -7.72
CA LYS A 156 -16.65 -22.17 -8.75
C LYS A 156 -17.25 -21.82 -10.12
N ASP A 157 -16.93 -20.64 -10.60
CA ASP A 157 -16.97 -20.28 -11.99
C ASP A 157 -15.55 -19.87 -12.37
N GLU A 158 -14.77 -20.92 -12.72
CA GLU A 158 -13.31 -20.86 -12.87
C GLU A 158 -12.81 -20.03 -14.08
N ASN A 159 -13.67 -19.38 -14.86
CA ASN A 159 -13.27 -18.62 -16.04
C ASN A 159 -13.64 -17.12 -16.05
N THR A 160 -14.38 -16.61 -15.05
CA THR A 160 -14.82 -15.22 -15.06
C THR A 160 -14.11 -14.37 -13.99
N SER A 161 -13.48 -14.99 -12.99
CA SER A 161 -12.95 -14.29 -11.81
C SER A 161 -11.61 -13.59 -12.04
N ALA A 162 -10.77 -14.09 -12.95
CA ALA A 162 -9.46 -13.49 -13.21
C ALA A 162 -9.57 -12.22 -14.08
N GLU A 163 -10.48 -12.22 -15.05
CA GLU A 163 -10.72 -11.06 -15.91
C GLU A 163 -11.48 -9.96 -15.17
N ALA A 164 -12.49 -10.31 -14.35
CA ALA A 164 -13.20 -9.35 -13.51
C ALA A 164 -12.29 -8.69 -12.47
N SER A 165 -11.41 -9.46 -11.82
CA SER A 165 -10.44 -8.90 -10.86
C SER A 165 -9.39 -8.00 -11.52
N GLN A 166 -8.99 -8.30 -12.77
CA GLN A 166 -8.09 -7.42 -13.53
C GLN A 166 -8.80 -6.16 -13.99
N GLU A 167 -10.07 -6.23 -14.35
CA GLU A 167 -10.87 -5.10 -14.75
C GLU A 167 -11.17 -4.16 -13.58
N GLU A 168 -11.50 -4.71 -12.41
CA GLU A 168 -11.66 -3.93 -11.18
C GLU A 168 -10.37 -3.23 -10.75
N LEU A 169 -9.21 -3.90 -10.90
CA LEU A 169 -7.90 -3.30 -10.66
C LEU A 169 -7.55 -2.22 -11.68
N ARG A 170 -7.92 -2.41 -12.97
CA ARG A 170 -7.77 -1.38 -14.00
C ARG A 170 -8.67 -0.19 -13.75
N GLN A 171 -9.94 -0.41 -13.43
CA GLN A 171 -10.88 0.68 -13.09
C GLN A 171 -10.42 1.46 -11.85
N ALA A 172 -9.93 0.78 -10.82
CA ALA A 172 -9.34 1.43 -9.66
C ALA A 172 -8.07 2.23 -10.01
N ALA A 173 -7.23 1.72 -10.91
CA ALA A 173 -6.05 2.42 -11.39
C ALA A 173 -6.41 3.64 -12.25
N ASP A 174 -7.43 3.53 -13.10
CA ASP A 174 -7.91 4.63 -13.94
C ASP A 174 -8.57 5.74 -13.11
N ILE A 175 -9.33 5.39 -12.08
CA ILE A 175 -9.89 6.35 -11.12
C ILE A 175 -8.75 7.07 -10.39
N LEU A 176 -7.72 6.34 -9.94
CA LEU A 176 -6.55 6.93 -9.29
C LEU A 176 -5.75 7.83 -10.25
N ASN A 177 -5.59 7.44 -11.52
CA ASN A 177 -4.91 8.27 -12.52
C ASN A 177 -5.69 9.55 -12.83
N ASN A 178 -7.01 9.48 -12.89
CA ASN A 178 -7.85 10.66 -13.11
C ASN A 178 -7.82 11.63 -11.91
N LEU A 179 -7.68 11.11 -10.68
CA LEU A 179 -7.55 11.92 -9.46
C LEU A 179 -6.14 12.53 -9.27
N LEU A 180 -5.12 11.96 -9.93
CA LEU A 180 -3.74 12.45 -9.83
C LEU A 180 -3.35 13.48 -10.91
N ASN A 181 -4.22 13.71 -11.91
CA ASN A 181 -3.99 14.66 -13.02
C ASN A 181 -4.58 16.06 -12.76
N PHE A 182 -4.70 16.47 -11.48
CA PHE A 182 -4.97 17.86 -11.08
C PHE A 182 -3.75 18.54 -10.49
#